data_ee058b812139d14a0c4a7f4c96048067
#
_entry.id   ee058b812139d14a0c4a7f4c96048067
#
_cell.length_a   1.000
_cell.length_b   1.000
_cell.length_c   1.000
_cell.angle_alpha   90.00
_cell.angle_beta   90.00
_cell.angle_gamma   90.00
#
_symmetry.space_group_name_H-M   'P 1'
#
loop_
_entity.id
_entity.type
_entity.pdbx_description
1 polymer ?
#
loop_
_entity_poly.entity_id
_entity_poly.type
_entity_poly.pdbx_seq_one_letter_code
_entity_poly.pdbx_strand_id
1 'polypeptide(L)'
;MRSLIGMTFLNSSVGQRRLRQNGIVLRLGPVVADRRRATLPHRQGHCLDRQDLETLLLWLQRHFLCVPLEHLLEGPAPTCLRIALSVDGNPAELAELVYPLLERYEMPASAFIGGDPRSWREAVAETLWQADATAAGPLLELLEGYSGAALMAVFERTGDDQRRSRNLDLLLRKLERLDPASQQALHAACPVPAPYSAGDWERVRRLENSGLLRFGLRGQEPPPSAGLCAEDCLGRAHRQLQQHCVAPLPVFCQARTTPAAQPGLRAALGRLGYRFAFGARNGLVDTRCDPLDLPRIEVDAAIAARPGRLAWRIYRGARP
;
A
#
# COMPACT_ATOMS: atom_id res chain seq x y z
N MET A 1 23.92 11.43 9.15
CA MET A 1 23.74 11.21 10.60
C MET A 1 22.61 10.21 10.94
N ARG A 2 21.34 10.44 10.58
CA ARG A 2 20.20 9.52 10.92
C ARG A 2 20.41 8.07 10.47
N SER A 3 20.84 7.82 9.23
CA SER A 3 21.13 6.48 8.73
C SER A 3 22.26 5.79 9.52
N LEU A 4 23.27 6.52 9.93
CA LEU A 4 24.38 5.99 10.73
C LEU A 4 23.87 5.49 12.10
N ILE A 5 23.05 6.30 12.80
CA ILE A 5 22.45 5.92 14.08
C ILE A 5 21.61 4.63 13.91
N GLY A 6 20.78 4.56 12.86
CA GLY A 6 19.98 3.39 12.57
C GLY A 6 20.85 2.15 12.30
N MET A 7 21.91 2.27 11.50
CA MET A 7 22.83 1.16 11.21
C MET A 7 23.59 0.72 12.45
N THR A 8 24.05 1.65 13.29
CA THR A 8 24.70 1.32 14.57
C THR A 8 23.75 0.54 15.48
N PHE A 9 22.47 0.95 15.53
CA PHE A 9 21.46 0.22 16.30
C PHE A 9 21.23 -1.19 15.75
N LEU A 10 21.06 -1.37 14.44
CA LEU A 10 20.89 -2.69 13.80
C LEU A 10 22.04 -3.64 14.11
N ASN A 11 23.27 -3.14 14.17
CA ASN A 11 24.47 -3.92 14.41
C ASN A 11 24.80 -4.08 15.90
N SER A 12 24.11 -3.39 16.80
CA SER A 12 24.33 -3.51 18.24
C SER A 12 23.62 -4.73 18.84
N SER A 13 24.20 -5.32 19.88
CA SER A 13 23.58 -6.44 20.59
C SER A 13 22.22 -6.08 21.20
N VAL A 14 22.07 -4.85 21.67
CA VAL A 14 20.80 -4.33 22.21
C VAL A 14 19.75 -4.20 21.11
N GLY A 15 20.12 -3.64 19.96
CA GLY A 15 19.22 -3.52 18.81
C GLY A 15 18.78 -4.87 18.29
N GLN A 16 19.72 -5.78 18.10
CA GLN A 16 19.40 -7.15 17.65
C GLN A 16 18.49 -7.90 18.60
N ARG A 17 18.76 -7.86 19.92
CA ARG A 17 17.88 -8.50 20.92
C ARG A 17 16.47 -7.94 20.84
N ARG A 18 16.34 -6.62 20.75
CA ARG A 18 15.04 -5.95 20.67
C ARG A 18 14.29 -6.28 19.38
N LEU A 19 14.99 -6.27 18.25
CA LEU A 19 14.37 -6.57 16.95
C LEU A 19 14.00 -8.05 16.80
N ARG A 20 14.69 -8.97 17.47
CA ARG A 20 14.29 -10.39 17.50
C ARG A 20 12.96 -10.60 18.23
N GLN A 21 12.59 -9.73 19.17
CA GLN A 21 11.32 -9.80 19.90
C GLN A 21 10.17 -9.18 19.13
N ASN A 22 10.45 -8.48 18.01
CA ASN A 22 9.49 -7.73 17.23
C ASN A 22 9.50 -8.19 15.77
N GLY A 23 8.33 -8.20 15.13
CA GLY A 23 8.20 -8.44 13.70
C GLY A 23 8.44 -7.14 12.90
N ILE A 24 9.18 -7.25 11.81
CA ILE A 24 9.36 -6.15 10.87
C ILE A 24 8.57 -6.48 9.61
N VAL A 25 7.48 -5.76 9.35
CA VAL A 25 6.72 -5.88 8.11
C VAL A 25 6.94 -4.61 7.29
N LEU A 26 7.50 -4.76 6.09
CA LEU A 26 7.66 -3.64 5.17
C LEU A 26 6.44 -3.55 4.26
N ARG A 27 5.98 -2.32 4.05
CA ARG A 27 5.01 -1.99 3.01
C ARG A 27 5.75 -1.37 1.84
N LEU A 28 5.76 -2.08 0.72
CA LEU A 28 6.25 -1.56 -0.56
C LEU A 28 5.09 -0.83 -1.26
N GLY A 29 5.36 0.39 -1.71
CA GLY A 29 4.44 1.16 -2.56
C GLY A 29 4.36 0.58 -3.97
N PRO A 30 3.52 1.19 -4.84
CA PRO A 30 3.45 0.83 -6.25
C PRO A 30 4.84 0.87 -6.90
N VAL A 31 5.12 -0.09 -7.78
CA VAL A 31 6.40 -0.18 -8.50
C VAL A 31 6.19 0.20 -9.96
N VAL A 32 7.03 1.06 -10.48
CA VAL A 32 7.02 1.48 -11.88
C VAL A 32 8.36 1.17 -12.54
N ALA A 33 8.36 0.98 -13.85
CA ALA A 33 9.58 0.67 -14.60
C ALA A 33 10.60 1.81 -14.50
N ASP A 34 10.13 3.05 -14.63
CA ASP A 34 10.92 4.28 -14.50
C ASP A 34 10.03 5.38 -13.90
N ARG A 35 10.35 5.83 -12.72
CA ARG A 35 9.61 6.88 -12.00
C ARG A 35 9.60 8.22 -12.73
N ARG A 36 10.64 8.51 -13.49
CA ARG A 36 10.74 9.76 -14.27
C ARG A 36 9.78 9.79 -15.44
N ARG A 37 9.40 8.59 -15.93
CA ARG A 37 8.43 8.39 -17.02
C ARG A 37 7.03 8.05 -16.51
N ALA A 38 6.85 8.00 -15.18
CA ALA A 38 5.53 7.80 -14.61
C ALA A 38 4.58 8.90 -15.13
N THR A 39 3.49 8.48 -15.72
CA THR A 39 2.51 9.34 -16.39
C THR A 39 1.81 10.32 -15.45
N LEU A 40 1.90 10.08 -14.14
CA LEU A 40 1.26 10.86 -13.10
C LEU A 40 2.31 11.49 -12.17
N PRO A 41 2.65 12.77 -12.37
CA PRO A 41 3.70 13.46 -11.60
C PRO A 41 3.54 13.37 -10.08
N HIS A 42 2.30 13.38 -9.58
CA HIS A 42 2.03 13.25 -8.14
C HIS A 42 2.38 11.86 -7.58
N ARG A 43 2.48 10.83 -8.41
CA ARG A 43 2.93 9.49 -8.01
C ARG A 43 4.44 9.37 -7.90
N GLN A 44 5.21 10.26 -8.51
CA GLN A 44 6.68 10.15 -8.58
C GLN A 44 7.36 10.07 -7.21
N GLY A 45 6.78 10.69 -6.18
CA GLY A 45 7.30 10.61 -4.80
C GLY A 45 6.92 9.34 -4.04
N HIS A 46 5.87 8.64 -4.48
CA HIS A 46 5.29 7.50 -3.78
C HIS A 46 5.56 6.15 -4.48
N CYS A 47 5.82 6.18 -5.78
CA CYS A 47 6.17 4.97 -6.52
C CYS A 47 7.65 4.62 -6.35
N LEU A 48 7.93 3.32 -6.31
CA LEU A 48 9.29 2.79 -6.33
C LEU A 48 9.70 2.57 -7.78
N ASP A 49 10.94 2.92 -8.12
CA ASP A 49 11.55 2.46 -9.36
C ASP A 49 11.96 0.99 -9.22
N ARG A 50 11.88 0.25 -10.32
CA ARG A 50 12.38 -1.12 -10.36
C ARG A 50 13.83 -1.21 -9.87
N GLN A 51 14.71 -0.27 -10.26
CA GLN A 51 16.09 -0.21 -9.82
C GLN A 51 16.23 0.09 -8.33
N ASP A 52 15.41 0.99 -7.79
CA ASP A 52 15.39 1.30 -6.36
C ASP A 52 14.90 0.10 -5.55
N LEU A 53 13.89 -0.63 -6.06
CA LEU A 53 13.42 -1.88 -5.45
C LEU A 53 14.55 -2.92 -5.40
N GLU A 54 15.25 -3.12 -6.50
CA GLU A 54 16.39 -4.05 -6.56
C GLU A 54 17.48 -3.68 -5.54
N THR A 55 17.82 -2.41 -5.45
CA THR A 55 18.76 -1.88 -4.45
C THR A 55 18.31 -2.17 -3.02
N LEU A 56 17.03 -2.00 -2.76
CA LEU A 56 16.42 -2.32 -1.46
C LEU A 56 16.51 -3.81 -1.14
N LEU A 57 16.13 -4.69 -2.08
CA LEU A 57 16.14 -6.14 -1.89
C LEU A 57 17.55 -6.66 -1.59
N LEU A 58 18.55 -6.20 -2.33
CA LEU A 58 19.96 -6.52 -2.07
C LEU A 58 20.42 -6.08 -0.68
N TRP A 59 19.98 -4.90 -0.23
CA TRP A 59 20.31 -4.43 1.10
C TRP A 59 19.61 -5.27 2.18
N LEU A 60 18.34 -5.63 1.97
CA LEU A 60 17.58 -6.48 2.90
C LEU A 60 18.21 -7.85 3.06
N GLN A 61 18.62 -8.48 1.96
CA GLN A 61 19.28 -9.80 1.95
C GLN A 61 20.55 -9.84 2.81
N ARG A 62 21.28 -8.72 2.87
CA ARG A 62 22.50 -8.61 3.69
C ARG A 62 22.26 -8.46 5.19
N HIS A 63 21.10 -7.96 5.57
CA HIS A 63 20.85 -7.57 6.96
C HIS A 63 19.73 -8.37 7.64
N PHE A 64 18.88 -9.05 6.89
CA PHE A 64 17.70 -9.73 7.39
C PHE A 64 17.47 -11.06 6.68
N LEU A 65 16.85 -11.99 7.39
CA LEU A 65 16.20 -13.13 6.77
C LEU A 65 14.79 -12.71 6.33
N CYS A 66 14.54 -12.69 5.02
CA CYS A 66 13.20 -12.46 4.50
C CYS A 66 12.37 -13.75 4.66
N VAL A 67 11.22 -13.65 5.29
CA VAL A 67 10.36 -14.82 5.60
C VAL A 67 8.93 -14.54 5.11
N PRO A 68 8.16 -15.62 4.81
CA PRO A 68 6.73 -15.47 4.59
C PRO A 68 6.06 -14.77 5.76
N LEU A 69 5.02 -13.99 5.48
CA LEU A 69 4.34 -13.17 6.47
C LEU A 69 3.78 -14.01 7.63
N GLU A 70 3.21 -15.17 7.32
CA GLU A 70 2.67 -16.09 8.32
C GLU A 70 3.76 -16.57 9.28
N HIS A 71 4.96 -16.87 8.76
CA HIS A 71 6.09 -17.27 9.59
C HIS A 71 6.58 -16.14 10.50
N LEU A 72 6.39 -14.88 10.07
CA LEU A 72 6.70 -13.74 10.92
C LEU A 72 5.68 -13.57 12.05
N LEU A 73 4.39 -13.72 11.73
CA LEU A 73 3.28 -13.45 12.66
C LEU A 73 3.02 -14.59 13.63
N GLU A 74 3.21 -15.85 13.21
CA GLU A 74 2.82 -17.05 13.97
C GLU A 74 4.00 -17.98 14.29
N GLY A 75 5.14 -17.74 13.68
CA GLY A 75 6.30 -18.59 13.84
C GLY A 75 6.98 -18.44 15.21
N PRO A 76 7.84 -19.40 15.57
CA PRO A 76 8.58 -19.37 16.82
C PRO A 76 9.50 -18.14 16.92
N ALA A 77 9.94 -17.83 18.14
CA ALA A 77 10.88 -16.75 18.38
C ALA A 77 12.16 -16.93 17.54
N PRO A 78 12.59 -15.89 16.78
CA PRO A 78 13.68 -16.02 15.83
C PRO A 78 15.05 -15.97 16.51
N THR A 79 16.00 -16.72 15.94
CA THR A 79 17.42 -16.62 16.26
C THR A 79 18.14 -15.49 15.50
N CYS A 80 17.57 -15.06 14.37
CA CYS A 80 18.08 -13.99 13.50
C CYS A 80 17.06 -12.86 13.31
N LEU A 81 17.48 -11.76 12.71
CA LEU A 81 16.57 -10.66 12.36
C LEU A 81 15.71 -11.07 11.17
N ARG A 82 14.40 -11.15 11.36
CA ARG A 82 13.44 -11.50 10.32
C ARG A 82 12.68 -10.27 9.83
N ILE A 83 12.32 -10.31 8.54
CA ILE A 83 11.51 -9.29 7.89
C ILE A 83 10.53 -9.96 6.93
N ALA A 84 9.32 -9.42 6.83
CA ALA A 84 8.36 -9.80 5.81
C ALA A 84 8.08 -8.63 4.87
N LEU A 85 7.95 -8.95 3.58
CA LEU A 85 7.59 -7.98 2.56
C LEU A 85 6.09 -8.02 2.32
N SER A 86 5.45 -6.86 2.28
CA SER A 86 4.07 -6.71 1.83
C SER A 86 3.99 -5.71 0.69
N VAL A 87 3.23 -6.04 -0.34
CA VAL A 87 3.08 -5.22 -1.55
C VAL A 87 1.60 -4.92 -1.76
N ASP A 88 1.29 -3.64 -1.87
CA ASP A 88 -0.06 -3.20 -2.21
C ASP A 88 -0.03 -2.78 -3.70
N GLY A 89 -0.39 -3.67 -4.63
CA GLY A 89 -0.29 -3.45 -6.08
C GLY A 89 -1.36 -4.19 -6.88
N ASN A 90 -1.38 -3.94 -8.18
CA ASN A 90 -2.23 -4.68 -9.11
C ASN A 90 -1.52 -5.94 -9.66
N PRO A 91 -2.26 -6.96 -10.15
CA PRO A 91 -1.67 -8.20 -10.62
C PRO A 91 -0.67 -8.04 -11.77
N ALA A 92 -0.88 -7.09 -12.69
CA ALA A 92 0.02 -6.85 -13.81
C ALA A 92 1.37 -6.28 -13.33
N GLU A 93 1.34 -5.26 -12.49
CA GLU A 93 2.52 -4.66 -11.86
C GLU A 93 3.32 -5.69 -11.05
N LEU A 94 2.61 -6.51 -10.26
CA LEU A 94 3.24 -7.59 -9.49
C LEU A 94 3.96 -8.59 -10.40
N ALA A 95 3.33 -9.01 -11.50
CA ALA A 95 3.91 -9.99 -12.42
C ALA A 95 5.09 -9.44 -13.23
N GLU A 96 5.01 -8.18 -13.67
CA GLU A 96 5.97 -7.63 -14.63
C GLU A 96 7.17 -6.95 -13.95
N LEU A 97 6.97 -6.34 -12.78
CA LEU A 97 7.98 -5.49 -12.15
C LEU A 97 8.49 -6.04 -10.82
N VAL A 98 7.62 -6.62 -10.00
CA VAL A 98 7.98 -7.05 -8.64
C VAL A 98 8.47 -8.49 -8.63
N TYR A 99 7.68 -9.41 -9.17
CA TYR A 99 7.95 -10.85 -9.11
C TYR A 99 9.32 -11.24 -9.69
N PRO A 100 9.76 -10.70 -10.85
CA PRO A 100 11.08 -11.08 -11.41
C PRO A 100 12.25 -10.72 -10.49
N LEU A 101 12.10 -9.70 -9.64
CA LEU A 101 13.10 -9.36 -8.64
C LEU A 101 13.00 -10.26 -7.40
N LEU A 102 11.78 -10.56 -6.93
CA LEU A 102 11.58 -11.50 -5.83
C LEU A 102 12.11 -12.89 -6.18
N GLU A 103 11.87 -13.38 -7.40
CA GLU A 103 12.37 -14.65 -7.91
C GLU A 103 13.90 -14.66 -7.97
N ARG A 104 14.52 -13.62 -8.54
CA ARG A 104 15.98 -13.50 -8.63
C ARG A 104 16.67 -13.57 -7.27
N TYR A 105 16.07 -12.98 -6.24
CA TYR A 105 16.64 -12.91 -4.88
C TYR A 105 16.05 -13.92 -3.92
N GLU A 106 15.18 -14.81 -4.39
CA GLU A 106 14.50 -15.86 -3.62
C GLU A 106 13.80 -15.28 -2.35
N MET A 107 13.16 -14.12 -2.51
CA MET A 107 12.51 -13.44 -1.41
C MET A 107 11.00 -13.64 -1.43
N PRO A 108 10.41 -14.26 -0.39
CA PRO A 108 8.97 -14.34 -0.27
C PRO A 108 8.33 -12.98 0.01
N ALA A 109 7.12 -12.77 -0.50
CA ALA A 109 6.34 -11.59 -0.22
C ALA A 109 4.85 -11.91 -0.14
N SER A 110 4.09 -11.01 0.51
CA SER A 110 2.63 -11.05 0.55
C SER A 110 2.07 -9.90 -0.25
N ALA A 111 1.22 -10.19 -1.21
CA ALA A 111 0.55 -9.17 -2.00
C ALA A 111 -0.90 -8.99 -1.53
N PHE A 112 -1.32 -7.75 -1.34
CA PHE A 112 -2.69 -7.42 -0.97
C PHE A 112 -3.43 -6.86 -2.17
N ILE A 113 -4.43 -7.61 -2.63
CA ILE A 113 -5.23 -7.33 -3.83
C ILE A 113 -6.72 -7.22 -3.49
N GLY A 114 -7.48 -6.62 -4.39
CA GLY A 114 -8.90 -6.36 -4.20
C GLY A 114 -9.19 -4.91 -3.86
N GLY A 115 -10.41 -4.48 -4.10
CA GLY A 115 -10.85 -3.11 -3.91
C GLY A 115 -10.18 -2.09 -4.83
N ASP A 116 -10.52 -0.82 -4.66
CA ASP A 116 -9.78 0.28 -5.29
C ASP A 116 -8.47 0.51 -4.51
N PRO A 117 -7.30 0.30 -5.12
CA PRO A 117 -6.03 0.50 -4.43
C PRO A 117 -5.71 1.99 -4.22
N ARG A 118 -6.45 2.90 -4.86
CA ARG A 118 -6.20 4.33 -4.79
C ARG A 118 -6.75 4.92 -3.49
N SER A 119 -6.00 5.78 -2.86
CA SER A 119 -6.54 6.71 -1.87
C SER A 119 -7.47 7.72 -2.56
N TRP A 120 -8.33 8.39 -1.79
CA TRP A 120 -9.17 9.47 -2.35
C TRP A 120 -8.32 10.48 -3.12
N ARG A 121 -7.15 10.82 -2.60
CA ARG A 121 -6.20 11.74 -3.22
C ARG A 121 -5.71 11.24 -4.58
N GLU A 122 -5.35 9.96 -4.66
CA GLU A 122 -4.90 9.33 -5.91
C GLU A 122 -6.05 9.23 -6.91
N ALA A 123 -7.25 8.85 -6.47
CA ALA A 123 -8.43 8.77 -7.32
C ALA A 123 -8.78 10.13 -7.92
N VAL A 124 -8.83 11.19 -7.10
CA VAL A 124 -9.07 12.57 -7.55
C VAL A 124 -7.98 13.02 -8.51
N ALA A 125 -6.72 12.80 -8.17
CA ALA A 125 -5.59 13.19 -9.01
C ALA A 125 -5.61 12.51 -10.37
N GLU A 126 -5.87 11.21 -10.40
CA GLU A 126 -5.98 10.42 -11.63
C GLU A 126 -7.14 10.90 -12.51
N THR A 127 -8.31 11.07 -11.90
CA THR A 127 -9.49 11.58 -12.61
C THR A 127 -9.22 12.93 -13.24
N LEU A 128 -8.67 13.86 -12.48
CA LEU A 128 -8.34 15.20 -12.99
C LEU A 128 -7.21 15.21 -14.04
N TRP A 129 -6.35 14.20 -14.02
CA TRP A 129 -5.22 14.11 -14.96
C TRP A 129 -5.57 13.41 -16.26
N GLN A 130 -6.35 12.34 -16.20
CA GLN A 130 -6.58 11.43 -17.32
C GLN A 130 -7.98 11.56 -17.95
N ALA A 131 -9.00 11.83 -17.13
CA ALA A 131 -10.38 11.83 -17.61
C ALA A 131 -10.68 12.99 -18.56
N ASP A 132 -11.57 12.74 -19.50
CA ASP A 132 -12.23 13.82 -20.23
C ASP A 132 -13.24 14.55 -19.32
N ALA A 133 -13.75 15.70 -19.80
CA ALA A 133 -14.69 16.49 -19.02
C ALA A 133 -15.98 15.75 -18.65
N THR A 134 -16.38 14.77 -19.45
CA THR A 134 -17.60 13.99 -19.22
C THR A 134 -17.40 12.99 -18.09
N ALA A 135 -16.30 12.24 -18.11
CA ALA A 135 -15.98 11.26 -17.06
C ALA A 135 -15.62 11.93 -15.72
N ALA A 136 -15.12 13.17 -15.76
CA ALA A 136 -14.83 13.96 -14.56
C ALA A 136 -16.02 14.77 -14.04
N GLY A 137 -17.14 14.83 -14.78
CA GLY A 137 -18.31 15.67 -14.47
C GLY A 137 -18.75 15.65 -13.01
N PRO A 138 -19.06 14.48 -12.42
CA PRO A 138 -19.49 14.38 -11.02
C PRO A 138 -18.46 14.91 -10.02
N LEU A 139 -17.17 14.69 -10.29
CA LEU A 139 -16.09 15.22 -9.46
C LEU A 139 -15.98 16.73 -9.60
N LEU A 140 -16.15 17.27 -10.82
CA LEU A 140 -16.07 18.70 -11.09
C LEU A 140 -17.18 19.47 -10.39
N GLU A 141 -18.41 18.97 -10.44
CA GLU A 141 -19.55 19.58 -9.75
C GLU A 141 -19.28 19.74 -8.25
N LEU A 142 -18.71 18.70 -7.60
CA LEU A 142 -18.32 18.78 -6.20
C LEU A 142 -17.16 19.77 -5.97
N LEU A 143 -16.24 19.88 -6.90
CA LEU A 143 -15.07 20.74 -6.76
C LEU A 143 -15.36 22.20 -7.07
N GLU A 144 -16.41 22.55 -7.82
CA GLU A 144 -16.80 23.94 -8.12
C GLU A 144 -16.96 24.77 -6.85
N GLY A 145 -17.52 24.19 -5.80
CA GLY A 145 -17.64 24.82 -4.48
C GLY A 145 -16.30 25.08 -3.77
N TYR A 146 -15.21 24.46 -4.21
CA TYR A 146 -13.93 24.49 -3.49
C TYR A 146 -12.82 25.30 -4.15
N SER A 147 -12.82 25.53 -5.46
CA SER A 147 -11.61 26.07 -6.11
C SER A 147 -11.69 26.75 -7.47
N GLY A 148 -12.83 27.10 -8.02
CA GLY A 148 -12.97 27.94 -9.22
C GLY A 148 -11.84 27.89 -10.27
N ALA A 149 -11.05 28.94 -10.37
CA ALA A 149 -10.01 29.10 -11.40
C ALA A 149 -8.85 28.08 -11.36
N ALA A 150 -8.53 27.49 -10.21
CA ALA A 150 -7.44 26.52 -10.11
C ALA A 150 -7.77 25.19 -10.79
N LEU A 151 -9.05 24.84 -10.87
CA LEU A 151 -9.54 23.64 -11.55
C LEU A 151 -9.36 23.71 -13.06
N MET A 152 -9.72 24.83 -13.66
CA MET A 152 -9.57 25.03 -15.10
C MET A 152 -8.10 24.88 -15.53
N ALA A 153 -7.17 25.41 -14.75
CA ALA A 153 -5.74 25.30 -15.05
C ALA A 153 -5.21 23.84 -15.01
N VAL A 154 -5.83 22.94 -14.22
CA VAL A 154 -5.49 21.50 -14.23
C VAL A 154 -6.04 20.81 -15.47
N PHE A 155 -7.19 21.26 -15.98
CA PHE A 155 -7.82 20.69 -17.17
C PHE A 155 -7.27 21.22 -18.50
N GLU A 156 -6.60 22.37 -18.53
CA GLU A 156 -5.94 22.87 -19.73
C GLU A 156 -4.82 21.92 -20.16
N ARG A 157 -5.14 21.00 -21.08
CA ARG A 157 -4.19 20.03 -21.64
C ARG A 157 -3.10 20.67 -22.53
N THR A 158 -3.24 21.93 -22.88
CA THR A 158 -2.31 22.67 -23.75
C THR A 158 -1.18 23.35 -23.01
N GLY A 159 -1.08 23.15 -21.70
CA GLY A 159 -0.05 23.76 -20.86
C GLY A 159 1.15 22.86 -20.58
N ASP A 160 2.17 23.46 -20.01
CA ASP A 160 3.33 22.80 -19.44
C ASP A 160 2.90 21.80 -18.33
N ASP A 161 3.24 20.51 -18.51
CA ASP A 161 2.91 19.45 -17.56
C ASP A 161 3.45 19.71 -16.15
N GLN A 162 4.55 20.45 -16.02
CA GLN A 162 5.06 20.85 -14.71
C GLN A 162 4.14 21.87 -14.02
N ARG A 163 3.58 22.81 -14.77
CA ARG A 163 2.63 23.79 -14.25
C ARG A 163 1.33 23.10 -13.84
N ARG A 164 0.83 22.21 -14.70
CA ARG A 164 -0.36 21.39 -14.43
C ARG A 164 -0.18 20.53 -13.18
N SER A 165 0.96 19.87 -13.04
CA SER A 165 1.31 19.07 -11.86
C SER A 165 1.35 19.91 -10.58
N ARG A 166 1.96 21.11 -10.62
CA ARG A 166 2.00 22.02 -9.47
C ARG A 166 0.61 22.48 -9.05
N ASN A 167 -0.23 22.82 -10.02
CA ASN A 167 -1.60 23.24 -9.75
C ASN A 167 -2.43 22.09 -9.13
N LEU A 168 -2.27 20.87 -9.65
CA LEU A 168 -2.90 19.67 -9.07
C LEU A 168 -2.45 19.46 -7.63
N ASP A 169 -1.15 19.56 -7.33
CA ASP A 169 -0.62 19.37 -5.97
C ASP A 169 -1.16 20.45 -5.00
N LEU A 170 -1.26 21.70 -5.44
CA LEU A 170 -1.87 22.77 -4.65
C LEU A 170 -3.35 22.51 -4.36
N LEU A 171 -4.11 22.04 -5.36
CA LEU A 171 -5.50 21.65 -5.19
C LEU A 171 -5.63 20.52 -4.18
N LEU A 172 -4.85 19.43 -4.33
CA LEU A 172 -4.90 18.29 -3.44
C LEU A 172 -4.57 18.68 -1.99
N ARG A 173 -3.58 19.55 -1.76
CA ARG A 173 -3.28 20.08 -0.41
C ARG A 173 -4.41 20.92 0.16
N LYS A 174 -5.16 21.61 -0.66
CA LYS A 174 -6.38 22.35 -0.22
C LYS A 174 -7.45 21.37 0.20
N LEU A 175 -7.68 20.31 -0.60
CA LEU A 175 -8.67 19.26 -0.33
C LEU A 175 -8.32 18.41 0.89
N GLU A 176 -7.04 18.27 1.23
CA GLU A 176 -6.60 17.57 2.47
C GLU A 176 -7.13 18.23 3.76
N ARG A 177 -7.55 19.49 3.70
CA ARG A 177 -8.12 20.22 4.85
C ARG A 177 -9.62 20.00 5.02
N LEU A 178 -10.26 19.34 4.07
CA LEU A 178 -11.68 18.98 4.16
C LEU A 178 -11.85 17.87 5.21
N ASP A 179 -13.04 17.82 5.77
CA ASP A 179 -13.44 16.75 6.67
C ASP A 179 -13.47 15.38 5.96
N PRO A 180 -13.37 14.28 6.69
CA PRO A 180 -13.32 12.94 6.11
C PRO A 180 -14.55 12.59 5.25
N ALA A 181 -15.75 13.11 5.57
CA ALA A 181 -16.96 12.84 4.81
C ALA A 181 -16.90 13.52 3.42
N SER A 182 -16.42 14.76 3.37
CA SER A 182 -16.18 15.48 2.11
C SER A 182 -15.11 14.80 1.25
N GLN A 183 -14.00 14.33 1.86
CA GLN A 183 -12.98 13.56 1.14
C GLN A 183 -13.55 12.26 0.58
N GLN A 184 -14.45 11.62 1.31
CA GLN A 184 -15.16 10.43 0.88
C GLN A 184 -16.10 10.70 -0.29
N ALA A 185 -16.84 11.81 -0.25
CA ALA A 185 -17.70 12.22 -1.35
C ALA A 185 -16.89 12.47 -2.64
N LEU A 186 -15.73 13.13 -2.53
CA LEU A 186 -14.81 13.32 -3.66
C LEU A 186 -14.32 11.99 -4.24
N HIS A 187 -13.99 11.04 -3.41
CA HIS A 187 -13.57 9.71 -3.89
C HIS A 187 -14.72 8.98 -4.59
N ALA A 188 -15.92 9.02 -4.02
CA ALA A 188 -17.11 8.39 -4.59
C ALA A 188 -17.52 8.99 -5.95
N ALA A 189 -17.17 10.24 -6.20
CA ALA A 189 -17.40 10.90 -7.47
C ALA A 189 -16.34 10.57 -8.55
N CYS A 190 -15.26 9.91 -8.17
CA CYS A 190 -14.26 9.45 -9.13
C CYS A 190 -14.71 8.15 -9.81
N PRO A 191 -14.32 7.92 -11.09
CA PRO A 191 -14.57 6.65 -11.76
C PRO A 191 -13.99 5.49 -10.97
N VAL A 192 -14.81 4.47 -10.74
CA VAL A 192 -14.35 3.23 -10.09
C VAL A 192 -13.46 2.46 -11.05
N PRO A 193 -12.28 1.97 -10.63
CA PRO A 193 -11.47 1.11 -11.49
C PRO A 193 -12.25 -0.12 -11.93
N ALA A 194 -11.97 -0.58 -13.14
CA ALA A 194 -12.53 -1.83 -13.61
C ALA A 194 -12.16 -2.98 -12.66
N PRO A 195 -13.08 -3.91 -12.39
CA PRO A 195 -12.77 -5.11 -11.63
C PRO A 195 -11.68 -5.92 -12.34
N TYR A 196 -10.94 -6.72 -11.58
CA TYR A 196 -9.93 -7.59 -12.16
C TYR A 196 -10.53 -8.50 -13.24
N SER A 197 -9.88 -8.52 -14.39
CA SER A 197 -10.23 -9.36 -15.53
C SER A 197 -9.88 -10.83 -15.25
N ALA A 198 -10.38 -11.73 -16.08
CA ALA A 198 -9.98 -13.14 -16.03
C ALA A 198 -8.44 -13.30 -16.19
N GLY A 199 -7.81 -12.47 -17.03
CA GLY A 199 -6.36 -12.46 -17.22
C GLY A 199 -5.60 -11.99 -15.97
N ASP A 200 -6.15 -11.06 -15.18
CA ASP A 200 -5.53 -10.65 -13.92
C ASP A 200 -5.58 -11.77 -12.89
N TRP A 201 -6.70 -12.47 -12.78
CA TRP A 201 -6.82 -13.63 -11.90
C TRP A 201 -5.93 -14.80 -12.32
N GLU A 202 -5.72 -14.99 -13.62
CA GLU A 202 -4.76 -15.98 -14.10
C GLU A 202 -3.32 -15.59 -13.73
N ARG A 203 -2.96 -14.30 -13.81
CA ARG A 203 -1.67 -13.81 -13.29
C ARG A 203 -1.52 -14.08 -11.79
N VAL A 204 -2.54 -13.80 -11.00
CA VAL A 204 -2.55 -14.08 -9.55
C VAL A 204 -2.26 -15.55 -9.28
N ARG A 205 -2.95 -16.47 -9.96
CA ARG A 205 -2.71 -17.93 -9.79
C ARG A 205 -1.29 -18.34 -10.17
N ARG A 206 -0.77 -17.82 -11.28
CA ARG A 206 0.62 -18.11 -11.68
C ARG A 206 1.63 -17.64 -10.64
N LEU A 207 1.44 -16.46 -10.09
CA LEU A 207 2.28 -15.89 -9.05
C LEU A 207 2.19 -16.67 -7.74
N GLU A 208 0.99 -17.10 -7.34
CA GLU A 208 0.78 -17.93 -6.15
C GLU A 208 1.47 -19.29 -6.30
N ASN A 209 1.31 -19.93 -7.47
CA ASN A 209 1.93 -21.23 -7.78
C ASN A 209 3.47 -21.21 -7.76
N SER A 210 4.09 -20.05 -7.86
CA SER A 210 5.54 -19.91 -7.71
C SER A 210 6.02 -20.20 -6.28
N GLY A 211 5.14 -20.14 -5.29
CA GLY A 211 5.46 -20.29 -3.87
C GLY A 211 6.12 -19.08 -3.22
N LEU A 212 6.52 -18.07 -3.99
CA LEU A 212 7.15 -16.85 -3.45
C LEU A 212 6.13 -15.77 -3.08
N LEU A 213 4.97 -15.73 -3.76
CA LEU A 213 3.92 -14.76 -3.49
C LEU A 213 2.68 -15.44 -2.89
N ARG A 214 2.19 -14.87 -1.81
CA ARG A 214 0.92 -15.22 -1.19
C ARG A 214 -0.02 -14.02 -1.24
N PHE A 215 -1.30 -14.27 -1.40
CA PHE A 215 -2.28 -13.21 -1.61
C PHE A 215 -3.22 -13.04 -0.43
N GLY A 216 -3.35 -11.81 0.06
CA GLY A 216 -4.32 -11.39 1.05
C GLY A 216 -5.28 -10.35 0.48
N LEU A 217 -6.34 -10.06 1.23
CA LEU A 217 -7.35 -9.10 0.82
C LEU A 217 -6.97 -7.69 1.23
N ARG A 218 -7.13 -6.75 0.30
CA ARG A 218 -7.08 -5.32 0.56
C ARG A 218 -8.48 -4.73 0.64
N GLY A 219 -8.73 -3.92 1.65
CA GLY A 219 -9.95 -3.15 1.79
C GLY A 219 -10.00 -1.96 0.83
N GLN A 220 -11.20 -1.49 0.56
CA GLN A 220 -11.43 -0.26 -0.20
C GLN A 220 -11.28 0.97 0.70
N GLU A 221 -10.79 2.05 0.14
CA GLU A 221 -10.87 3.41 0.68
C GLU A 221 -11.80 4.25 -0.21
N PRO A 222 -12.71 4.94 0.35
CA PRO A 222 -13.33 4.82 1.67
C PRO A 222 -14.29 3.63 1.71
N PRO A 223 -14.80 3.23 2.90
CA PRO A 223 -15.86 2.23 2.94
C PRO A 223 -17.05 2.75 2.13
N PRO A 224 -17.76 1.87 1.38
CA PRO A 224 -18.82 2.30 0.47
C PRO A 224 -19.83 3.21 1.18
N SER A 225 -20.14 4.33 0.53
CA SER A 225 -21.18 5.27 0.96
C SER A 225 -22.55 4.61 1.00
N ALA A 226 -23.41 5.16 1.82
CA ALA A 226 -24.77 4.74 2.15
C ALA A 226 -25.50 3.94 1.05
N GLY A 227 -25.83 2.69 1.37
CA GLY A 227 -26.64 1.80 0.50
C GLY A 227 -26.05 0.41 0.27
N LEU A 228 -24.72 0.26 0.28
CA LEU A 228 -24.07 -1.05 0.32
C LEU A 228 -23.41 -1.21 1.67
N CYS A 229 -23.79 -2.23 2.41
CA CYS A 229 -23.14 -2.56 3.66
C CYS A 229 -21.66 -2.81 3.40
N ALA A 230 -20.78 -2.18 4.17
CA ALA A 230 -19.32 -2.41 4.07
C ALA A 230 -18.98 -3.90 4.17
N GLU A 231 -19.82 -4.65 4.88
CA GLU A 231 -19.75 -6.11 5.02
C GLU A 231 -20.02 -6.83 3.72
N ASP A 232 -21.01 -6.40 2.91
CA ASP A 232 -21.32 -7.02 1.63
C ASP A 232 -20.22 -6.83 0.59
N CYS A 233 -19.59 -5.66 0.60
CA CYS A 233 -18.43 -5.38 -0.28
C CYS A 233 -17.22 -6.20 0.14
N LEU A 234 -16.93 -6.26 1.43
CA LEU A 234 -15.86 -7.10 1.98
C LEU A 234 -16.13 -8.58 1.68
N GLY A 235 -17.38 -9.05 1.87
CA GLY A 235 -17.77 -10.42 1.60
C GLY A 235 -17.65 -10.80 0.12
N ARG A 236 -17.98 -9.89 -0.81
CA ARG A 236 -17.77 -10.11 -2.26
C ARG A 236 -16.30 -10.22 -2.62
N ALA A 237 -15.48 -9.27 -2.15
CA ALA A 237 -14.05 -9.29 -2.40
C ALA A 237 -13.37 -10.52 -1.78
N HIS A 238 -13.78 -10.93 -0.58
CA HIS A 238 -13.34 -12.17 0.06
C HIS A 238 -13.68 -13.40 -0.78
N ARG A 239 -14.93 -13.53 -1.26
CA ARG A 239 -15.34 -14.65 -2.12
C ARG A 239 -14.53 -14.70 -3.42
N GLN A 240 -14.28 -13.56 -4.06
CA GLN A 240 -13.42 -13.50 -5.25
C GLN A 240 -12.00 -14.01 -4.96
N LEU A 241 -11.39 -13.58 -3.86
CA LEU A 241 -10.07 -14.06 -3.47
C LEU A 241 -10.07 -15.58 -3.24
N GLN A 242 -11.08 -16.11 -2.51
CA GLN A 242 -11.23 -17.55 -2.24
C GLN A 242 -11.46 -18.38 -3.52
N GLN A 243 -12.15 -17.83 -4.51
CA GLN A 243 -12.40 -18.51 -5.78
C GLN A 243 -11.16 -18.60 -6.68
N HIS A 244 -10.24 -17.65 -6.56
CA HIS A 244 -9.13 -17.52 -7.49
C HIS A 244 -7.76 -17.86 -6.89
N CYS A 245 -7.59 -17.83 -5.58
CA CYS A 245 -6.38 -18.25 -4.88
C CYS A 245 -6.56 -19.65 -4.26
N VAL A 246 -5.52 -20.46 -4.31
CA VAL A 246 -5.50 -21.82 -3.73
C VAL A 246 -5.41 -21.73 -2.20
N ALA A 247 -4.59 -20.85 -1.69
CA ALA A 247 -4.33 -20.70 -0.27
C ALA A 247 -4.25 -19.21 0.12
N PRO A 248 -5.37 -18.47 0.09
CA PRO A 248 -5.38 -17.06 0.43
C PRO A 248 -4.95 -16.83 1.88
N LEU A 249 -4.21 -15.75 2.11
CA LEU A 249 -3.77 -15.36 3.44
C LEU A 249 -4.95 -14.95 4.32
N PRO A 250 -5.03 -15.41 5.58
CA PRO A 250 -6.02 -14.94 6.53
C PRO A 250 -5.61 -13.55 7.11
N VAL A 251 -5.09 -12.70 6.25
CA VAL A 251 -4.59 -11.36 6.58
C VAL A 251 -5.31 -10.33 5.72
N PHE A 252 -5.86 -9.33 6.37
CA PHE A 252 -6.51 -8.20 5.73
C PHE A 252 -5.58 -6.98 5.76
N CYS A 253 -5.55 -6.23 4.68
CA CYS A 253 -4.84 -4.98 4.63
C CYS A 253 -5.83 -3.82 4.52
N GLN A 254 -5.90 -3.00 5.55
CA GLN A 254 -6.75 -1.83 5.53
C GLN A 254 -6.15 -0.73 4.65
N ALA A 255 -7.00 0.01 3.98
CA ALA A 255 -6.63 1.22 3.30
C ALA A 255 -6.14 2.29 4.31
N ARG A 256 -5.30 3.25 3.84
CA ARG A 256 -4.49 4.14 4.71
C ARG A 256 -5.29 5.07 5.64
N THR A 257 -6.52 5.40 5.29
CA THR A 257 -7.29 6.47 5.98
C THR A 257 -8.37 5.96 6.92
N THR A 258 -8.66 4.67 6.89
CA THR A 258 -9.72 4.12 7.72
C THR A 258 -9.16 3.70 9.08
N PRO A 259 -9.67 4.20 10.21
CA PRO A 259 -9.26 3.68 11.51
C PRO A 259 -9.61 2.20 11.62
N ALA A 260 -8.64 1.36 12.01
CA ALA A 260 -8.85 -0.07 12.27
C ALA A 260 -9.94 -0.34 13.33
N ALA A 261 -10.29 0.69 14.08
CA ALA A 261 -11.21 0.66 15.20
C ALA A 261 -12.70 0.68 14.84
N GLN A 262 -13.10 0.53 13.56
CA GLN A 262 -14.54 0.43 13.25
C GLN A 262 -15.08 -0.92 13.75
N PRO A 263 -15.96 -0.96 14.80
CA PRO A 263 -16.42 -2.21 15.40
C PRO A 263 -17.08 -3.17 14.39
N GLY A 264 -17.82 -2.63 13.41
CA GLY A 264 -18.45 -3.40 12.34
C GLY A 264 -17.46 -4.11 11.44
N LEU A 265 -16.36 -3.44 11.04
CA LEU A 265 -15.31 -4.05 10.22
C LEU A 265 -14.62 -5.20 10.97
N ARG A 266 -14.29 -5.01 12.25
CA ARG A 266 -13.65 -6.05 13.07
C ARG A 266 -14.52 -7.30 13.19
N ALA A 267 -15.81 -7.12 13.45
CA ALA A 267 -16.76 -8.23 13.51
C ALA A 267 -16.88 -8.96 12.15
N ALA A 268 -16.92 -8.22 11.05
CA ALA A 268 -16.95 -8.79 9.70
C ALA A 268 -15.67 -9.57 9.38
N LEU A 269 -14.49 -9.02 9.69
CA LEU A 269 -13.21 -9.71 9.51
C LEU A 269 -13.16 -11.03 10.30
N GLY A 270 -13.60 -11.01 11.56
CA GLY A 270 -13.68 -12.22 12.39
C GLY A 270 -14.61 -13.30 11.79
N ARG A 271 -15.82 -12.90 11.30
CA ARG A 271 -16.75 -13.84 10.65
C ARG A 271 -16.18 -14.45 9.35
N LEU A 272 -15.35 -13.69 8.62
CA LEU A 272 -14.70 -14.16 7.40
C LEU A 272 -13.38 -14.91 7.63
N GLY A 273 -12.99 -15.12 8.90
CA GLY A 273 -11.82 -15.90 9.27
C GLY A 273 -10.48 -15.16 9.17
N TYR A 274 -10.49 -13.82 9.06
CA TYR A 274 -9.26 -13.06 9.12
C TYR A 274 -8.72 -13.00 10.54
N ARG A 275 -7.47 -13.44 10.72
CA ARG A 275 -6.80 -13.47 12.02
C ARG A 275 -5.96 -12.23 12.28
N PHE A 276 -5.47 -11.61 11.22
CA PHE A 276 -4.62 -10.43 11.27
C PHE A 276 -5.14 -9.36 10.33
N ALA A 277 -4.93 -8.10 10.70
CA ALA A 277 -5.16 -6.98 9.83
C ALA A 277 -4.09 -5.90 10.00
N PHE A 278 -3.64 -5.34 8.89
CA PHE A 278 -2.75 -4.19 8.89
C PHE A 278 -3.55 -2.90 8.86
N GLY A 279 -3.26 -2.02 9.82
CA GLY A 279 -3.78 -0.67 9.89
C GLY A 279 -2.87 0.36 9.19
N ALA A 280 -3.15 1.63 9.46
CA ALA A 280 -2.38 2.77 8.94
C ALA A 280 -1.12 3.09 9.77
N ARG A 281 -0.91 2.43 10.91
CA ARG A 281 0.19 2.74 11.83
C ARG A 281 1.54 2.33 11.26
N ASN A 282 2.53 3.19 11.51
CA ASN A 282 3.92 2.93 11.15
C ASN A 282 4.69 2.43 12.38
N GLY A 283 5.26 1.23 12.31
CA GLY A 283 5.94 0.66 13.48
C GLY A 283 6.35 -0.79 13.31
N LEU A 284 6.77 -1.40 14.41
CA LEU A 284 7.10 -2.81 14.52
C LEU A 284 5.91 -3.59 15.10
N VAL A 285 5.77 -4.82 14.70
CA VAL A 285 4.80 -5.76 15.27
C VAL A 285 5.39 -6.35 16.54
N ASP A 286 4.74 -6.15 17.67
CA ASP A 286 5.11 -6.76 18.95
C ASP A 286 3.91 -7.49 19.58
N THR A 287 4.13 -8.19 20.69
CA THR A 287 3.09 -8.96 21.40
C THR A 287 1.97 -8.11 22.01
N ARG A 288 2.14 -6.77 22.06
CA ARG A 288 1.12 -5.83 22.57
C ARG A 288 0.26 -5.27 21.43
N CYS A 289 0.65 -5.52 20.18
CA CYS A 289 -0.13 -5.07 19.04
C CYS A 289 -1.47 -5.82 18.98
N ASP A 290 -2.53 -5.08 18.69
CA ASP A 290 -3.80 -5.68 18.34
C ASP A 290 -3.66 -6.45 17.04
N PRO A 291 -3.97 -7.75 16.98
CA PRO A 291 -3.86 -8.54 15.76
C PRO A 291 -4.64 -7.97 14.56
N LEU A 292 -5.74 -7.26 14.81
CA LEU A 292 -6.54 -6.62 13.78
C LEU A 292 -6.17 -5.14 13.52
N ASP A 293 -5.02 -4.68 14.06
CA ASP A 293 -4.47 -3.34 13.78
C ASP A 293 -2.93 -3.36 13.84
N LEU A 294 -2.31 -4.25 13.09
CA LEU A 294 -0.87 -4.39 13.05
C LEU A 294 -0.22 -3.23 12.28
N PRO A 295 0.93 -2.73 12.76
CA PRO A 295 1.69 -1.71 12.05
C PRO A 295 2.54 -2.30 10.92
N ARG A 296 2.86 -1.46 9.92
CA ARG A 296 3.87 -1.75 8.88
C ARG A 296 4.81 -0.57 8.72
N ILE A 297 6.05 -0.81 8.33
CA ILE A 297 6.98 0.26 7.97
C ILE A 297 6.84 0.54 6.47
N GLU A 298 6.38 1.75 6.15
CA GLU A 298 6.27 2.19 4.76
C GLU A 298 7.64 2.46 4.16
N VAL A 299 7.86 1.92 2.96
CA VAL A 299 9.03 2.16 2.12
C VAL A 299 8.64 3.11 1.00
N ASP A 300 9.10 4.35 1.09
CA ASP A 300 8.97 5.35 0.03
C ASP A 300 10.17 5.30 -0.94
N ALA A 301 10.07 6.01 -2.05
CA ALA A 301 11.13 6.10 -3.05
C ALA A 301 12.48 6.54 -2.47
N ALA A 302 12.48 7.45 -1.50
CA ALA A 302 13.70 7.94 -0.88
C ALA A 302 14.39 6.91 0.02
N ILE A 303 13.62 5.97 0.58
CA ILE A 303 14.14 4.83 1.34
C ILE A 303 14.66 3.77 0.38
N ALA A 304 13.89 3.43 -0.65
CA ALA A 304 14.29 2.41 -1.62
C ALA A 304 15.60 2.79 -2.33
N ALA A 305 15.74 4.03 -2.78
CA ALA A 305 16.97 4.54 -3.37
C ALA A 305 18.17 4.58 -2.40
N ARG A 306 17.92 4.68 -1.10
CA ARG A 306 18.94 4.75 -0.04
C ARG A 306 18.54 3.91 1.18
N PRO A 307 18.65 2.58 1.11
CA PRO A 307 18.10 1.66 2.13
C PRO A 307 18.64 1.87 3.55
N GLY A 308 19.80 2.49 3.72
CA GLY A 308 20.28 2.90 5.04
C GLY A 308 19.32 3.83 5.82
N ARG A 309 18.38 4.50 5.12
CA ARG A 309 17.30 5.26 5.76
C ARG A 309 16.25 4.37 6.41
N LEU A 310 16.08 3.15 5.93
CA LEU A 310 15.19 2.15 6.52
C LEU A 310 15.66 1.79 7.93
N ALA A 311 16.97 1.64 8.13
CA ALA A 311 17.56 1.39 9.45
C ALA A 311 17.13 2.44 10.49
N TRP A 312 17.06 3.71 10.09
CA TRP A 312 16.54 4.76 10.96
C TRP A 312 15.04 4.64 11.25
N ARG A 313 14.23 4.24 10.28
CA ARG A 313 12.79 4.00 10.51
C ARG A 313 12.57 2.83 11.45
N ILE A 314 13.30 1.73 11.26
CA ILE A 314 13.28 0.56 12.16
C ILE A 314 13.68 0.97 13.58
N TYR A 315 14.76 1.72 13.73
CA TYR A 315 15.21 2.24 15.03
C TYR A 315 14.11 3.10 15.70
N ARG A 316 13.46 3.97 14.95
CA ARG A 316 12.36 4.78 15.50
C ARG A 316 11.16 3.96 15.91
N GLY A 317 10.78 2.95 15.14
CA GLY A 317 9.70 2.02 15.48
C GLY A 317 10.03 1.12 16.68
N ALA A 318 11.31 0.89 16.95
CA ALA A 318 11.78 0.11 18.09
C ALA A 318 11.90 0.93 19.39
N ARG A 319 11.69 2.23 19.38
CA ARG A 319 11.65 3.05 20.61
C ARG A 319 10.41 2.73 21.45
N PRO A 320 10.51 2.75 22.79
CA PRO A 320 9.35 2.55 23.67
C PRO A 320 8.31 3.65 23.50
#